data_4187211d415667d9368e3db31602f6a9
#
_entry.id   4187211d415667d9368e3db31602f6a9
#
_cell.length_a   1.000
_cell.length_b   1.000
_cell.length_c   1.000
_cell.angle_alpha   90.00
_cell.angle_beta   90.00
_cell.angle_gamma   90.00
#
_symmetry.space_group_name_H-M   'P 1'
#
loop_
_entity.id
_entity.type
_entity.pdbx_description
1 polymer ?
#
loop_
_entity_poly.entity_id
_entity_poly.type
_entity_poly.pdbx_seq_one_letter_code
_entity_poly.pdbx_strand_id
1 'polypeptide(L)'
;MEEFFDSMVSVFYSDLTLKEKLKFLIEREYAFLSKHPEIPRFIINELSRKDTELIELAHVLPVIYNTGVIEQAIEAQKKGEMRRVDMVGITLLVISNCQYPFMAKPLIKNLHNLSDEQYQQHIELHKGMVSEMIIGYLFPPALKTIKK
;
A
#
# COMPACT_ATOMS: atom_id res chain seq x y z
N MET A 1 3.89 -0.13 -16.60
CA MET A 1 4.25 -0.95 -15.43
C MET A 1 5.67 -0.68 -14.97
N GLU A 2 6.65 -0.69 -15.85
CA GLU A 2 8.05 -0.36 -15.52
C GLU A 2 8.20 1.01 -14.83
N GLU A 3 7.64 2.08 -15.37
CA GLU A 3 7.69 3.42 -14.76
C GLU A 3 7.11 3.47 -13.34
N PHE A 4 6.08 2.67 -13.06
CA PHE A 4 5.50 2.58 -11.71
C PHE A 4 6.51 1.97 -10.73
N PHE A 5 7.12 0.85 -11.10
CA PHE A 5 8.10 0.17 -10.26
C PHE A 5 9.38 1.00 -10.09
N ASP A 6 9.88 1.62 -11.16
CA ASP A 6 11.06 2.47 -11.12
C ASP A 6 10.87 3.66 -10.17
N SER A 7 9.68 4.29 -10.22
CA SER A 7 9.37 5.40 -9.30
C SER A 7 9.29 4.94 -7.84
N MET A 8 8.76 3.74 -7.60
CA MET A 8 8.69 3.14 -6.27
C MET A 8 10.08 2.83 -5.71
N VAL A 9 10.92 2.19 -6.53
CA VAL A 9 12.30 1.84 -6.19
C VAL A 9 13.08 3.11 -5.84
N SER A 10 12.98 4.15 -6.67
CA SER A 10 13.65 5.44 -6.44
C SER A 10 13.28 6.06 -5.09
N VAL A 11 12.00 6.04 -4.73
CA VAL A 11 11.53 6.59 -3.44
C VAL A 11 11.98 5.73 -2.27
N PHE A 12 11.98 4.41 -2.40
CA PHE A 12 12.44 3.53 -1.34
C PHE A 12 13.94 3.66 -1.03
N TYR A 13 14.76 3.97 -2.03
CA TYR A 13 16.19 4.28 -1.85
C TYR A 13 16.46 5.72 -1.41
N SER A 14 15.46 6.60 -1.42
CA SER A 14 15.63 8.01 -1.04
C SER A 14 15.83 8.20 0.47
N ASP A 15 16.24 9.40 0.86
CA ASP A 15 16.42 9.81 2.26
C ASP A 15 15.10 10.18 2.96
N LEU A 16 13.96 9.97 2.31
CA LEU A 16 12.65 10.20 2.90
C LEU A 16 12.43 9.32 4.14
N THR A 17 11.66 9.83 5.08
CA THR A 17 11.23 9.04 6.25
C THR A 17 10.33 7.88 5.81
N LEU A 18 10.26 6.84 6.63
CA LEU A 18 9.35 5.71 6.36
C LEU A 18 7.89 6.15 6.22
N LYS A 19 7.46 7.11 7.03
CA LYS A 19 6.12 7.69 6.95
C LYS A 19 5.85 8.35 5.59
N GLU A 20 6.81 9.12 5.08
CA GLU A 20 6.72 9.74 3.76
C GLU A 20 6.74 8.71 2.64
N LYS A 21 7.56 7.66 2.76
CA LYS A 21 7.61 6.53 1.80
C LYS A 21 6.27 5.80 1.73
N LEU A 22 5.63 5.54 2.87
CA LEU A 22 4.31 4.90 2.93
C LEU A 22 3.21 5.77 2.32
N LYS A 23 3.22 7.07 2.59
CA LYS A 23 2.29 8.01 1.93
C LYS A 23 2.44 7.99 0.42
N PHE A 24 3.67 8.04 -0.05
CA PHE A 24 3.97 7.97 -1.47
C PHE A 24 3.50 6.65 -2.09
N LEU A 25 3.74 5.54 -1.42
CA LEU A 25 3.27 4.22 -1.87
C LEU A 25 1.75 4.20 -2.06
N ILE A 26 0.99 4.68 -1.07
CA ILE A 26 -0.48 4.72 -1.15
C ILE A 26 -0.93 5.61 -2.32
N GLU A 27 -0.36 6.80 -2.48
CA GLU A 27 -0.67 7.70 -3.59
C GLU A 27 -0.42 7.03 -4.96
N ARG A 28 0.70 6.35 -5.10
CA ARG A 28 1.08 5.67 -6.35
C ARG A 28 0.19 4.47 -6.65
N GLU A 29 -0.13 3.67 -5.64
CA GLU A 29 -1.06 2.54 -5.79
C GLU A 29 -2.42 3.02 -6.33
N TYR A 30 -3.01 4.04 -5.73
CA TYR A 30 -4.29 4.59 -6.19
C TYR A 30 -4.22 5.17 -7.60
N ALA A 31 -3.16 5.91 -7.92
CA ALA A 31 -2.97 6.47 -9.26
C ALA A 31 -2.82 5.38 -10.33
N PHE A 32 -2.08 4.31 -10.01
CA PHE A 32 -1.88 3.17 -10.90
C PHE A 32 -3.16 2.36 -11.08
N LEU A 33 -3.83 2.00 -9.99
CA LEU A 33 -5.04 1.17 -10.02
C LEU A 33 -6.26 1.90 -10.59
N SER A 34 -6.31 3.22 -10.51
CA SER A 34 -7.33 4.01 -11.20
C SER A 34 -7.25 3.87 -12.72
N LYS A 35 -6.03 3.68 -13.24
CA LYS A 35 -5.80 3.44 -14.69
C LYS A 35 -5.90 1.96 -15.07
N HIS A 36 -5.59 1.07 -14.15
CA HIS A 36 -5.46 -0.37 -14.36
C HIS A 36 -6.21 -1.18 -13.29
N PRO A 37 -7.53 -1.01 -13.16
CA PRO A 37 -8.31 -1.63 -12.08
C PRO A 37 -8.39 -3.16 -12.18
N GLU A 38 -8.08 -3.73 -13.35
CA GLU A 38 -8.08 -5.18 -13.59
C GLU A 38 -6.86 -5.90 -13.02
N ILE A 39 -5.76 -5.19 -12.79
CA ILE A 39 -4.46 -5.80 -12.43
C ILE A 39 -4.52 -6.59 -11.12
N PRO A 40 -5.11 -6.12 -10.01
CA PRO A 40 -5.15 -6.91 -8.79
C PRO A 40 -5.82 -8.27 -8.97
N ARG A 41 -6.95 -8.29 -9.70
CA ARG A 41 -7.67 -9.54 -9.98
C ARG A 41 -6.87 -10.47 -10.88
N PHE A 42 -6.21 -9.91 -11.89
CA PHE A 42 -5.33 -10.67 -12.77
C PHE A 42 -4.21 -11.34 -11.98
N ILE A 43 -3.48 -10.60 -11.14
CA ILE A 43 -2.39 -11.12 -10.33
C ILE A 43 -2.88 -12.26 -9.41
N ILE A 44 -3.98 -12.06 -8.70
CA ILE A 44 -4.54 -13.10 -7.81
C ILE A 44 -4.91 -14.35 -8.58
N ASN A 45 -5.55 -14.20 -9.74
CA ASN A 45 -5.93 -15.34 -10.57
C ASN A 45 -4.72 -16.12 -11.09
N GLU A 46 -3.70 -15.44 -11.54
CA GLU A 46 -2.47 -16.06 -12.04
C GLU A 46 -1.67 -16.75 -10.93
N LEU A 47 -1.52 -16.10 -9.78
CA LEU A 47 -0.86 -16.72 -8.61
C LEU A 47 -1.61 -17.98 -8.14
N SER A 48 -2.94 -18.00 -8.26
CA SER A 48 -3.75 -19.17 -7.91
C SER A 48 -3.57 -20.35 -8.87
N ARG A 49 -3.09 -20.09 -10.10
CA ARG A 49 -2.82 -21.13 -11.11
C ARG A 49 -1.48 -21.84 -10.96
N LYS A 50 -0.66 -21.45 -10.00
CA LYS A 50 0.69 -21.98 -9.77
C LYS A 50 1.66 -21.79 -10.96
N ASP A 51 1.41 -20.84 -11.82
CA ASP A 51 2.35 -20.52 -12.90
C ASP A 51 3.55 -19.74 -12.37
N THR A 52 4.73 -20.30 -12.60
CA THR A 52 6.01 -19.85 -12.08
C THR A 52 6.47 -18.50 -12.61
N GLU A 53 5.95 -18.04 -13.74
CA GLU A 53 6.38 -16.78 -14.37
C GLU A 53 6.01 -15.54 -13.57
N LEU A 54 4.94 -15.59 -12.77
CA LEU A 54 4.52 -14.48 -11.92
C LEU A 54 5.23 -14.46 -10.56
N ILE A 55 5.81 -15.59 -10.15
CA ILE A 55 6.73 -15.60 -9.00
C ILE A 55 7.98 -14.76 -9.33
N GLU A 56 8.32 -14.60 -10.60
CA GLU A 56 9.40 -13.70 -11.04
C GLU A 56 9.02 -12.21 -10.91
N LEU A 57 7.75 -11.84 -10.99
CA LEU A 57 7.27 -10.50 -10.60
C LEU A 57 7.41 -10.25 -9.08
N ALA A 58 7.51 -11.29 -8.28
CA ALA A 58 7.89 -11.18 -6.88
C ALA A 58 9.35 -10.73 -6.67
N HIS A 59 10.12 -10.49 -7.75
CA HIS A 59 11.43 -9.82 -7.66
C HIS A 59 11.35 -8.38 -7.15
N VAL A 60 10.16 -7.77 -7.11
CA VAL A 60 9.96 -6.48 -6.45
C VAL A 60 10.13 -6.58 -4.92
N LEU A 61 9.75 -7.71 -4.32
CA LEU A 61 9.92 -7.92 -2.88
C LEU A 61 11.40 -7.88 -2.45
N PRO A 62 12.34 -8.58 -3.12
CA PRO A 62 13.77 -8.45 -2.78
C PRO A 62 14.30 -7.03 -2.92
N VAL A 63 13.79 -6.24 -3.87
CA VAL A 63 14.19 -4.83 -4.02
C VAL A 63 13.75 -4.04 -2.79
N ILE A 64 12.52 -4.21 -2.32
CA ILE A 64 12.03 -3.57 -1.08
C ILE A 64 12.90 -3.97 0.11
N TYR A 65 13.25 -5.25 0.24
CA TYR A 65 14.12 -5.75 1.31
C TYR A 65 15.53 -5.14 1.28
N ASN A 66 16.03 -4.76 0.13
CA ASN A 66 17.38 -4.19 -0.04
C ASN A 66 17.42 -2.65 0.05
N THR A 67 16.29 -1.97 0.19
CA THR A 67 16.22 -0.50 0.18
C THR A 67 16.44 0.18 1.53
N GLY A 68 16.65 -0.56 2.59
CA GLY A 68 16.75 -0.03 3.95
C GLY A 68 15.40 0.30 4.61
N VAL A 69 14.28 0.01 3.94
CA VAL A 69 12.92 0.26 4.48
C VAL A 69 12.66 -0.57 5.73
N ILE A 70 13.14 -1.80 5.76
CA ILE A 70 12.99 -2.69 6.92
C ILE A 70 13.78 -2.15 8.11
N GLU A 71 15.01 -1.73 7.88
CA GLU A 71 15.86 -1.12 8.90
C GLU A 71 15.25 0.18 9.44
N GLN A 72 14.67 1.01 8.58
CA GLN A 72 13.91 2.19 8.98
C GLN A 72 12.72 1.82 9.88
N ALA A 73 11.97 0.77 9.53
CA ALA A 73 10.85 0.29 10.33
C ALA A 73 11.29 -0.22 11.70
N ILE A 74 12.35 -1.01 11.74
CA ILE A 74 12.93 -1.54 13.00
C ILE A 74 13.38 -0.39 13.89
N GLU A 75 14.09 0.58 13.33
CA GLU A 75 14.60 1.74 14.08
C GLU A 75 13.46 2.61 14.61
N ALA A 76 12.45 2.91 13.78
CA ALA A 76 11.28 3.68 14.18
C ALA A 76 10.49 2.98 15.31
N GLN A 77 10.37 1.65 15.25
CA GLN A 77 9.72 0.87 16.31
C GLN A 77 10.54 0.87 17.61
N LYS A 78 11.86 0.76 17.53
CA LYS A 78 12.74 0.85 18.70
C LYS A 78 12.66 2.21 19.40
N LYS A 79 12.54 3.28 18.61
CA LYS A 79 12.40 4.65 19.14
C LYS A 79 10.98 4.96 19.66
N GLY A 80 10.02 4.07 19.47
CA GLY A 80 8.62 4.32 19.83
C GLY A 80 7.90 5.29 18.89
N GLU A 81 8.47 5.59 17.74
CA GLU A 81 7.89 6.46 16.71
C GLU A 81 6.89 5.73 15.82
N MET A 82 6.99 4.41 15.75
CA MET A 82 6.13 3.53 14.97
C MET A 82 5.57 2.42 15.86
N ARG A 83 4.29 2.11 15.67
CA ARG A 83 3.64 0.96 16.30
C ARG A 83 4.36 -0.34 15.90
N ARG A 84 4.48 -1.26 16.82
CA ARG A 84 5.07 -2.59 16.52
C ARG A 84 4.11 -3.40 15.68
N VAL A 85 4.44 -3.52 14.42
CA VAL A 85 3.72 -4.32 13.40
C VAL A 85 4.79 -4.99 12.54
N ASP A 86 4.63 -6.27 12.26
CA ASP A 86 5.53 -6.98 11.36
C ASP A 86 5.27 -6.61 9.88
N MET A 87 6.15 -7.03 8.99
CA MET A 87 6.04 -6.71 7.56
C MET A 87 4.79 -7.31 6.91
N VAL A 88 4.33 -8.46 7.39
CA VAL A 88 3.08 -9.07 6.91
C VAL A 88 1.90 -8.18 7.25
N GLY A 89 1.83 -7.69 8.50
CA GLY A 89 0.79 -6.77 8.95
C GLY A 89 0.78 -5.46 8.16
N ILE A 90 1.95 -4.86 7.92
CA ILE A 90 2.06 -3.63 7.10
C ILE A 90 1.59 -3.89 5.66
N THR A 91 2.04 -4.99 5.06
CA THR A 91 1.64 -5.38 3.70
C THR A 91 0.12 -5.56 3.59
N LEU A 92 -0.49 -6.27 4.55
CA LEU A 92 -1.94 -6.45 4.59
C LEU A 92 -2.69 -5.13 4.75
N LEU A 93 -2.22 -4.23 5.63
CA LEU A 93 -2.83 -2.91 5.81
C LEU A 93 -2.84 -2.11 4.51
N VAL A 94 -1.70 -2.07 3.81
CA VAL A 94 -1.57 -1.27 2.59
C VAL A 94 -2.30 -1.92 1.43
N ILE A 95 -1.97 -3.16 1.10
CA ILE A 95 -2.46 -3.81 -0.12
C ILE A 95 -3.97 -4.04 -0.06
N SER A 96 -4.50 -4.56 1.04
CA SER A 96 -5.94 -4.83 1.15
C SER A 96 -6.78 -3.55 1.04
N ASN A 97 -6.36 -2.46 1.65
CA ASN A 97 -7.07 -1.20 1.61
C ASN A 97 -6.95 -0.48 0.26
N CYS A 98 -5.79 -0.59 -0.40
CA CYS A 98 -5.58 0.06 -1.71
C CYS A 98 -6.19 -0.73 -2.86
N GLN A 99 -6.18 -2.06 -2.83
CA GLN A 99 -6.58 -2.89 -3.98
C GLN A 99 -8.06 -3.27 -3.98
N TYR A 100 -8.65 -3.53 -2.81
CA TYR A 100 -10.04 -3.98 -2.73
C TYR A 100 -11.04 -3.04 -3.42
N PRO A 101 -10.96 -1.71 -3.29
CA PRO A 101 -11.90 -0.80 -3.96
C PRO A 101 -11.95 -1.00 -5.49
N PHE A 102 -10.82 -1.31 -6.10
CA PHE A 102 -10.72 -1.53 -7.54
C PHE A 102 -11.18 -2.93 -7.94
N MET A 103 -10.84 -3.95 -7.16
CA MET A 103 -11.33 -5.32 -7.38
C MET A 103 -12.84 -5.41 -7.26
N ALA A 104 -13.42 -4.69 -6.31
CA ALA A 104 -14.85 -4.69 -6.02
C ALA A 104 -15.61 -3.56 -6.74
N LYS A 105 -15.01 -2.87 -7.70
CA LYS A 105 -15.62 -1.74 -8.42
C LYS A 105 -17.04 -2.03 -8.91
N PRO A 106 -17.33 -3.14 -9.62
CA PRO A 106 -18.69 -3.43 -10.08
C PRO A 106 -19.69 -3.57 -8.92
N LEU A 107 -19.27 -4.25 -7.85
CA LEU A 107 -20.11 -4.43 -6.66
C LEU A 107 -20.43 -3.11 -5.99
N ILE A 108 -19.42 -2.28 -5.75
CA ILE A 108 -19.57 -0.97 -5.09
C ILE A 108 -20.49 -0.06 -5.92
N LYS A 109 -20.26 0.03 -7.23
CA LYS A 109 -21.10 0.82 -8.14
C LYS A 109 -22.55 0.36 -8.11
N ASN A 110 -22.79 -0.94 -8.15
CA ASN A 110 -24.15 -1.50 -8.16
C ASN A 110 -24.87 -1.30 -6.82
N LEU A 111 -24.18 -1.58 -5.70
CA LEU A 111 -24.77 -1.42 -4.36
C LEU A 111 -25.19 0.03 -4.06
N HIS A 112 -24.45 0.99 -4.56
CA HIS A 112 -24.66 2.40 -4.28
C HIS A 112 -25.21 3.19 -5.47
N ASN A 113 -25.52 2.51 -6.57
CA ASN A 113 -26.02 3.11 -7.81
C ASN A 113 -25.16 4.28 -8.30
N LEU A 114 -23.85 4.06 -8.39
CA LEU A 114 -22.86 5.06 -8.76
C LEU A 114 -22.57 5.05 -10.27
N SER A 115 -22.47 6.25 -10.87
CA SER A 115 -21.82 6.43 -12.17
C SER A 115 -20.30 6.22 -12.05
N ASP A 116 -19.61 6.10 -13.19
CA ASP A 116 -18.14 6.03 -13.21
C ASP A 116 -17.49 7.28 -12.60
N GLU A 117 -18.05 8.47 -12.87
CA GLU A 117 -17.58 9.72 -12.27
C GLU A 117 -17.75 9.75 -10.75
N GLN A 118 -18.93 9.36 -10.27
CA GLN A 118 -19.21 9.31 -8.83
C GLN A 118 -18.30 8.28 -8.13
N TYR A 119 -18.10 7.12 -8.74
CA TYR A 119 -17.18 6.13 -8.23
C TYR A 119 -15.75 6.69 -8.11
N GLN A 120 -15.24 7.38 -9.15
CA GLN A 120 -13.91 7.98 -9.11
C GLN A 120 -13.79 9.06 -8.04
N GLN A 121 -14.81 9.87 -7.81
CA GLN A 121 -14.84 10.85 -6.72
C GLN A 121 -14.74 10.15 -5.35
N HIS A 122 -15.45 9.04 -5.17
CA HIS A 122 -15.36 8.25 -3.94
C HIS A 122 -13.98 7.59 -3.76
N ILE A 123 -13.33 7.17 -4.84
CA ILE A 123 -11.97 6.63 -4.79
C ILE A 123 -10.97 7.69 -4.32
N GLU A 124 -11.06 8.93 -4.79
CA GLU A 124 -10.20 10.02 -4.33
C GLU A 124 -10.40 10.34 -2.84
N LEU A 125 -11.64 10.35 -2.36
CA LEU A 125 -11.94 10.49 -0.93
C LEU A 125 -11.40 9.33 -0.12
N HIS A 126 -11.59 8.09 -0.59
CA HIS A 126 -11.13 6.87 0.06
C HIS A 126 -9.61 6.82 0.18
N LYS A 127 -8.87 7.25 -0.83
CA LYS A 127 -7.43 7.39 -0.80
C LYS A 127 -6.96 8.22 0.40
N GLY A 128 -7.58 9.39 0.60
CA GLY A 128 -7.29 10.23 1.75
C GLY A 128 -7.58 9.56 3.09
N MET A 129 -8.72 8.90 3.20
CA MET A 129 -9.11 8.15 4.42
C MET A 129 -8.14 6.99 4.70
N VAL A 130 -7.76 6.22 3.70
CA VAL A 130 -6.82 5.10 3.85
C VAL A 130 -5.44 5.60 4.26
N SER A 131 -4.94 6.64 3.63
CA SER A 131 -3.66 7.24 3.99
C SER A 131 -3.66 7.72 5.45
N GLU A 132 -4.67 8.47 5.85
CA GLU A 132 -4.82 8.96 7.23
C GLU A 132 -4.94 7.81 8.24
N MET A 133 -5.75 6.80 7.93
CA MET A 133 -5.95 5.63 8.79
C MET A 133 -4.67 4.83 8.98
N ILE A 134 -3.98 4.48 7.90
CA ILE A 134 -2.75 3.66 7.96
C ILE A 134 -1.62 4.43 8.65
N ILE A 135 -1.40 5.67 8.26
CA ILE A 135 -0.35 6.51 8.86
C ILE A 135 -0.67 6.79 10.32
N GLY A 136 -1.91 7.11 10.65
CA GLY A 136 -2.32 7.36 12.03
C GLY A 136 -2.22 6.13 12.93
N TYR A 137 -2.48 4.94 12.38
CA TYR A 137 -2.30 3.69 13.12
C TYR A 137 -0.83 3.35 13.35
N LEU A 138 -0.01 3.43 12.29
CA LEU A 138 1.41 3.03 12.37
C LEU A 138 2.27 4.06 13.10
N PHE A 139 1.97 5.35 12.95
CA PHE A 139 2.74 6.47 13.53
C PHE A 139 1.84 7.32 14.42
N PRO A 140 1.33 6.79 15.54
CA PRO A 140 0.48 7.56 16.43
C PRO A 140 1.26 8.71 17.07
N PRO A 141 0.60 9.84 17.42
CA PRO A 141 1.25 10.88 18.21
C PRO A 141 1.74 10.29 19.51
N ALA A 142 3.01 10.55 19.86
CA ALA A 142 3.82 10.01 20.94
C ALA A 142 3.11 8.94 21.79
N LEU A 143 3.44 7.67 21.60
CA LEU A 143 3.02 6.59 22.49
C LEU A 143 3.48 6.98 23.90
N LYS A 144 2.57 7.53 24.72
CA LYS A 144 2.86 7.76 26.13
C LYS A 144 3.31 6.44 26.70
N THR A 145 4.57 6.36 27.08
CA THR A 145 5.07 5.22 27.85
C THR A 145 4.21 5.16 29.09
N ILE A 146 3.30 4.21 29.16
CA ILE A 146 2.61 3.94 30.41
C ILE A 146 3.70 3.41 31.31
N LYS A 147 4.23 4.27 32.16
CA LYS A 147 5.08 3.83 33.28
C LYS A 147 4.17 2.96 34.16
N LYS A 148 4.40 1.65 34.11
CA LYS A 148 3.92 0.76 35.16
C LYS A 148 4.69 0.99 36.44
#